data_3bfeaf4c719782c92584d8c56d08f1a5
#
_entry.id   3bfeaf4c719782c92584d8c56d08f1a5
#
_cell.length_a   1.000
_cell.length_b   1.000
_cell.length_c   1.000
_cell.angle_alpha   90.00
_cell.angle_beta   90.00
_cell.angle_gamma   90.00
#
_symmetry.space_group_name_H-M   'P 1'
#
loop_
_entity.id
_entity.type
_entity.pdbx_description
1 polymer ?
#
loop_
_entity_poly.entity_id
_entity_poly.type
_entity_poly.pdbx_seq_one_letter_code
_entity_poly.pdbx_strand_id
1 'polypeptide(L)'
;MNSITTTVPLRAASFPKTYLHLTVRGCTGPLATAGLRCSGPLLASKINHQNTKRFISSTLQTQTKEFFPPPTAPHIKEVETAWVHPVYTEEQMRHVTVAHRETKDWADWVALSTVRLLRWGMDTVTGYRHPPPGKEHEAKFQMTEQKWLTRFVFLESVAGVPGMVGGMLRHLRSLRRMKRDNGWIETLLEEAYNERMHLLTFLKLAEPGWFMRLMVLGAQGVFFNGFFLSYLMSPRICHRFVGYLEEEAVITYTRAIQDIDNGKLPKWTSLEAPEIAVHYWKMPEGQRTMKDLLMYVRADEAKHREVNHTLGNLNQGADPNPYSVKYKDPSKAHPGKGIVNLKATGWERDEVI
;
A
#
# COMPACT_ATOMS: atom_id res chain seq x y z
N MET A 1 31.27 60.92 -21.60
CA MET A 1 32.00 60.55 -20.36
C MET A 1 31.98 59.07 -20.22
N ASN A 2 33.11 58.48 -20.24
CA ASN A 2 33.53 57.12 -20.53
C ASN A 2 32.79 55.99 -19.74
N SER A 3 32.19 55.04 -20.46
CA SER A 3 31.81 53.73 -19.95
C SER A 3 32.95 52.71 -20.18
N ILE A 4 33.44 52.14 -19.12
CA ILE A 4 34.45 51.08 -19.16
C ILE A 4 33.73 49.72 -19.13
N THR A 5 33.79 49.01 -20.26
CA THR A 5 33.31 47.64 -20.38
C THR A 5 34.47 46.69 -20.11
N THR A 6 34.40 45.95 -19.00
CA THR A 6 35.39 44.91 -18.67
C THR A 6 34.85 43.55 -19.11
N THR A 7 35.43 42.99 -20.16
CA THR A 7 35.23 41.62 -20.60
C THR A 7 36.19 40.68 -19.88
N VAL A 8 35.65 39.68 -19.17
CA VAL A 8 36.41 38.59 -18.54
C VAL A 8 36.37 37.38 -19.48
N PRO A 9 37.50 36.78 -19.87
CA PRO A 9 37.50 35.59 -20.73
C PRO A 9 37.18 34.31 -19.93
N LEU A 10 36.23 33.54 -20.41
CA LEU A 10 35.96 32.19 -19.97
C LEU A 10 37.09 31.24 -20.37
N ARG A 11 37.82 30.71 -19.39
CA ARG A 11 38.77 29.60 -19.57
C ARG A 11 37.95 28.29 -19.71
N ALA A 12 38.04 27.63 -20.84
CA ALA A 12 37.56 26.28 -21.07
C ALA A 12 38.46 25.29 -20.32
N ALA A 13 37.85 24.52 -19.40
CA ALA A 13 38.52 23.40 -18.76
C ALA A 13 38.34 22.15 -19.65
N SER A 14 39.46 21.59 -20.11
CA SER A 14 39.52 20.33 -20.85
C SER A 14 39.40 19.14 -19.89
N PHE A 15 38.38 18.30 -20.09
CA PHE A 15 38.25 17.01 -19.40
C PHE A 15 39.01 15.92 -20.19
N PRO A 16 39.76 15.03 -19.53
CA PRO A 16 40.40 13.90 -20.20
C PRO A 16 39.31 12.82 -20.54
N LYS A 17 39.32 12.38 -21.79
CA LYS A 17 38.54 11.24 -22.28
C LYS A 17 39.21 9.97 -21.84
N THR A 18 38.65 9.29 -20.83
CA THR A 18 39.03 7.93 -20.47
C THR A 18 38.14 6.95 -21.26
N TYR A 19 38.75 6.26 -22.21
CA TYR A 19 38.10 5.16 -22.93
C TYR A 19 38.16 3.90 -22.08
N LEU A 20 36.99 3.39 -21.74
CA LEU A 20 36.84 2.08 -21.11
C LEU A 20 36.80 1.01 -22.20
N HIS A 21 37.85 0.24 -22.36
CA HIS A 21 37.89 -0.95 -23.23
C HIS A 21 37.24 -2.11 -22.53
N LEU A 22 36.03 -2.50 -23.01
CA LEU A 22 35.40 -3.77 -22.65
C LEU A 22 35.95 -4.88 -23.56
N THR A 23 36.84 -5.70 -23.04
CA THR A 23 37.28 -6.95 -23.69
C THR A 23 36.30 -8.07 -23.38
N VAL A 24 35.50 -8.43 -24.38
CA VAL A 24 34.69 -9.66 -24.35
C VAL A 24 35.61 -10.83 -24.73
N ARG A 25 35.93 -11.70 -23.79
CA ARG A 25 36.58 -12.99 -24.07
C ARG A 25 35.51 -14.01 -24.42
N GLY A 26 35.43 -14.39 -25.67
CA GLY A 26 34.70 -15.54 -26.15
C GLY A 26 35.41 -16.83 -25.75
N CYS A 27 34.72 -17.70 -25.04
CA CYS A 27 35.15 -19.08 -24.87
C CYS A 27 34.40 -19.95 -25.86
N THR A 28 35.11 -20.37 -26.91
CA THR A 28 34.73 -21.49 -27.78
C THR A 28 35.47 -22.74 -27.28
N GLY A 29 34.73 -23.75 -26.84
CA GLY A 29 35.26 -25.07 -26.55
C GLY A 29 34.31 -26.18 -27.05
N PRO A 30 34.81 -27.26 -27.62
CA PRO A 30 34.01 -28.18 -28.43
C PRO A 30 33.22 -29.22 -27.61
N LEU A 31 32.09 -29.65 -28.20
CA LEU A 31 31.30 -30.79 -27.75
C LEU A 31 32.16 -32.09 -27.74
N ALA A 32 32.17 -32.78 -26.60
CA ALA A 32 32.56 -34.15 -26.49
C ALA A 32 31.36 -34.99 -26.05
N THR A 33 30.87 -35.83 -26.96
CA THR A 33 29.94 -36.92 -26.73
C THR A 33 30.65 -38.04 -25.99
N ALA A 34 30.21 -38.41 -24.79
CA ALA A 34 30.58 -39.67 -24.15
C ALA A 34 29.35 -40.36 -23.60
N GLY A 35 28.91 -41.38 -24.27
CA GLY A 35 27.91 -42.32 -23.77
C GLY A 35 28.52 -43.26 -22.75
N LEU A 36 27.88 -43.43 -21.61
CA LEU A 36 28.15 -44.48 -20.65
C LEU A 36 26.85 -45.21 -20.29
N ARG A 37 26.74 -46.43 -20.81
CA ARG A 37 25.81 -47.44 -20.33
C ARG A 37 26.32 -47.98 -19.00
N CYS A 38 25.51 -47.94 -17.96
CA CYS A 38 25.68 -48.76 -16.78
C CYS A 38 24.43 -49.59 -16.54
N SER A 39 24.58 -50.88 -16.80
CA SER A 39 23.66 -51.94 -16.37
C SER A 39 24.05 -52.36 -14.95
N GLY A 40 23.09 -52.37 -14.02
CA GLY A 40 23.25 -52.95 -12.67
C GLY A 40 21.90 -53.50 -12.19
N PRO A 41 21.88 -54.58 -11.40
CA PRO A 41 20.76 -55.51 -11.33
C PRO A 41 19.65 -55.07 -10.37
N LEU A 42 18.42 -55.46 -10.75
CA LEU A 42 17.20 -55.41 -9.97
C LEU A 42 17.30 -56.25 -8.68
N LEU A 43 17.24 -55.61 -7.52
CA LEU A 43 16.94 -56.24 -6.25
C LEU A 43 15.45 -56.04 -5.92
N ALA A 44 14.69 -57.10 -6.06
CA ALA A 44 13.29 -57.17 -5.63
C ALA A 44 13.25 -57.24 -4.09
N SER A 45 12.77 -56.18 -3.43
CA SER A 45 12.43 -56.22 -2.01
C SER A 45 10.92 -56.42 -1.86
N LYS A 46 10.58 -57.47 -1.10
CA LYS A 46 9.22 -57.89 -0.76
C LYS A 46 8.48 -56.75 -0.01
N ILE A 47 7.38 -56.30 -0.57
CA ILE A 47 6.42 -55.40 0.12
C ILE A 47 5.58 -56.24 1.08
N ASN A 48 5.78 -55.98 2.37
CA ASN A 48 4.99 -56.57 3.45
C ASN A 48 3.75 -55.66 3.67
N HIS A 49 2.57 -56.12 3.25
CA HIS A 49 1.30 -55.48 3.51
C HIS A 49 0.93 -55.63 4.98
N GLN A 50 1.22 -54.61 5.79
CA GLN A 50 0.48 -54.44 7.05
C GLN A 50 -0.53 -53.30 6.90
N ASN A 51 -1.78 -53.70 6.90
CA ASN A 51 -2.95 -52.78 6.99
C ASN A 51 -2.95 -52.06 8.33
N THR A 52 -2.43 -50.84 8.36
CA THR A 52 -2.65 -49.93 9.45
C THR A 52 -3.67 -48.87 8.97
N LYS A 53 -4.93 -49.01 9.45
CA LYS A 53 -5.92 -47.97 9.35
C LYS A 53 -5.40 -46.75 10.12
N ARG A 54 -4.78 -45.82 9.42
CA ARG A 54 -4.49 -44.49 9.98
C ARG A 54 -5.79 -43.70 9.97
N PHE A 55 -6.31 -43.42 11.15
CA PHE A 55 -7.27 -42.35 11.37
C PHE A 55 -6.59 -41.05 10.92
N ILE A 56 -7.04 -40.51 9.81
CA ILE A 56 -6.65 -39.16 9.38
C ILE A 56 -7.45 -38.21 10.25
N SER A 57 -6.90 -37.81 11.37
CA SER A 57 -7.28 -36.59 12.05
C SER A 57 -6.79 -35.44 11.16
N SER A 58 -7.68 -34.94 10.31
CA SER A 58 -7.44 -33.73 9.53
C SER A 58 -7.63 -32.51 10.41
N THR A 59 -6.67 -32.26 11.29
CA THR A 59 -6.43 -30.90 11.74
C THR A 59 -5.83 -30.20 10.52
N LEU A 60 -6.64 -29.42 9.82
CA LEU A 60 -6.18 -28.47 8.84
C LEU A 60 -5.38 -27.39 9.59
N GLN A 61 -4.14 -27.72 9.97
CA GLN A 61 -3.14 -26.69 10.12
C GLN A 61 -2.91 -26.11 8.71
N THR A 62 -3.54 -24.99 8.43
CA THR A 62 -3.12 -24.10 7.35
C THR A 62 -1.67 -23.78 7.67
N GLN A 63 -0.73 -24.49 7.03
CA GLN A 63 0.66 -24.08 6.99
C GLN A 63 0.67 -22.77 6.20
N THR A 64 0.58 -21.64 6.92
CA THR A 64 0.83 -20.33 6.35
C THR A 64 2.27 -20.34 5.86
N LYS A 65 2.43 -20.39 4.54
CA LYS A 65 3.74 -20.28 3.91
C LYS A 65 4.34 -18.95 4.34
N GLU A 66 5.51 -18.99 4.93
CA GLU A 66 6.20 -17.80 5.36
C GLU A 66 6.76 -17.08 4.14
N PHE A 67 6.05 -16.02 3.68
CA PHE A 67 6.48 -15.19 2.56
C PHE A 67 7.75 -14.40 2.85
N PHE A 68 8.01 -14.16 4.13
CA PHE A 68 9.15 -13.41 4.61
C PHE A 68 9.87 -14.30 5.63
N PRO A 69 10.77 -15.15 5.18
CA PRO A 69 11.57 -15.94 6.12
C PRO A 69 12.32 -15.01 7.07
N PRO A 70 12.50 -15.41 8.33
CA PRO A 70 13.28 -14.63 9.29
C PRO A 70 14.67 -14.35 8.71
N PRO A 71 15.31 -13.23 9.10
CA PRO A 71 16.64 -12.88 8.61
C PRO A 71 17.60 -14.06 8.82
N THR A 72 18.20 -14.52 7.76
CA THR A 72 19.17 -15.66 7.82
C THR A 72 20.54 -15.24 8.38
N ALA A 73 20.77 -13.94 8.54
CA ALA A 73 22.01 -13.43 9.09
C ALA A 73 22.09 -13.73 10.60
N PRO A 74 23.13 -14.47 11.09
CA PRO A 74 23.21 -14.98 12.46
C PRO A 74 23.26 -13.89 13.54
N HIS A 75 23.55 -12.66 13.17
CA HIS A 75 23.63 -11.51 14.10
C HIS A 75 22.40 -10.59 14.06
N ILE A 76 21.43 -10.84 13.17
CA ILE A 76 20.22 -10.04 13.06
C ILE A 76 19.09 -10.81 13.73
N LYS A 77 18.59 -10.29 14.84
CA LYS A 77 17.44 -10.87 15.55
C LYS A 77 16.11 -10.39 14.94
N GLU A 78 16.04 -9.09 14.67
CA GLU A 78 14.80 -8.44 14.23
C GLU A 78 15.15 -7.22 13.38
N VAL A 79 14.27 -6.85 12.45
CA VAL A 79 14.37 -5.62 11.66
C VAL A 79 13.32 -4.66 12.17
N GLU A 80 13.75 -3.50 12.66
CA GLU A 80 12.83 -2.48 13.14
C GLU A 80 12.00 -1.89 11.98
N THR A 81 10.76 -1.48 12.29
CA THR A 81 9.91 -0.78 11.33
C THR A 81 10.44 0.62 11.05
N ALA A 82 10.44 1.04 9.78
CA ALA A 82 10.94 2.36 9.37
C ALA A 82 10.12 3.50 9.99
N TRP A 83 8.81 3.32 10.12
CA TRP A 83 7.88 4.25 10.78
C TRP A 83 7.06 3.50 11.82
N VAL A 84 7.02 4.08 13.02
CA VAL A 84 6.21 3.53 14.10
C VAL A 84 4.77 3.98 13.92
N HIS A 85 3.87 3.00 13.85
CA HIS A 85 2.44 3.25 13.75
C HIS A 85 1.91 3.93 15.03
N PRO A 86 1.06 4.97 14.92
CA PRO A 86 0.38 5.56 16.07
C PRO A 86 -0.56 4.53 16.73
N VAL A 87 -0.71 4.62 18.06
CA VAL A 87 -1.63 3.73 18.77
C VAL A 87 -3.05 4.29 18.65
N TYR A 88 -3.97 3.46 18.20
CA TYR A 88 -5.41 3.77 18.14
C TYR A 88 -6.15 3.07 19.28
N THR A 89 -7.12 3.73 19.86
CA THR A 89 -8.05 3.09 20.79
C THR A 89 -9.25 2.51 20.04
N GLU A 90 -9.87 1.48 20.61
CA GLU A 90 -11.08 0.88 20.02
C GLU A 90 -12.19 1.92 19.81
N GLU A 91 -12.37 2.84 20.78
CA GLU A 91 -13.33 3.91 20.68
C GLU A 91 -13.07 4.81 19.45
N GLN A 92 -11.83 5.24 19.26
CA GLN A 92 -11.44 6.04 18.09
C GLN A 92 -11.73 5.32 16.77
N MET A 93 -11.38 4.04 16.68
CA MET A 93 -11.63 3.24 15.48
C MET A 93 -13.12 3.03 15.20
N ARG A 94 -13.96 2.89 16.26
CA ARG A 94 -15.42 2.79 16.13
C ARG A 94 -16.06 4.08 15.63
N HIS A 95 -15.48 5.24 15.94
CA HIS A 95 -15.98 6.55 15.50
C HIS A 95 -15.61 6.88 14.03
N VAL A 96 -14.83 6.05 13.35
CA VAL A 96 -14.56 6.23 11.92
C VAL A 96 -15.86 6.10 11.13
N THR A 97 -16.22 7.16 10.40
CA THR A 97 -17.44 7.24 9.59
C THR A 97 -17.13 7.28 8.11
N VAL A 98 -18.04 6.71 7.33
CA VAL A 98 -18.09 6.96 5.88
C VAL A 98 -18.48 8.41 5.67
N ALA A 99 -17.69 9.14 4.92
CA ALA A 99 -17.95 10.54 4.59
C ALA A 99 -17.52 10.80 3.15
N HIS A 100 -18.14 11.79 2.54
CA HIS A 100 -17.83 12.26 1.20
C HIS A 100 -17.52 13.76 1.23
N ARG A 101 -16.42 14.14 0.56
CA ARG A 101 -16.10 15.55 0.34
C ARG A 101 -16.76 16.03 -0.93
N GLU A 102 -17.63 17.01 -0.79
CA GLU A 102 -18.26 17.68 -1.93
C GLU A 102 -17.22 18.31 -2.86
N THR A 103 -17.45 18.21 -4.16
CA THR A 103 -16.59 18.82 -5.17
C THR A 103 -16.77 20.33 -5.16
N LYS A 104 -15.69 21.10 -4.96
CA LYS A 104 -15.72 22.56 -4.91
C LYS A 104 -15.35 23.21 -6.25
N ASP A 105 -14.55 22.53 -7.05
CA ASP A 105 -14.06 23.05 -8.33
C ASP A 105 -13.88 21.94 -9.38
N TRP A 106 -13.44 22.34 -10.58
CA TRP A 106 -13.22 21.41 -11.69
C TRP A 106 -12.13 20.35 -11.40
N ALA A 107 -11.12 20.70 -10.58
CA ALA A 107 -10.05 19.79 -10.21
C ALA A 107 -10.57 18.66 -9.32
N ASP A 108 -11.43 18.98 -8.36
CA ASP A 108 -12.13 18.01 -7.54
C ASP A 108 -13.03 17.10 -8.40
N TRP A 109 -13.75 17.70 -9.37
CA TRP A 109 -14.61 16.94 -10.28
C TRP A 109 -13.82 15.95 -11.16
N VAL A 110 -12.67 16.36 -11.71
CA VAL A 110 -11.77 15.48 -12.48
C VAL A 110 -11.28 14.33 -11.61
N ALA A 111 -10.81 14.64 -10.39
CA ALA A 111 -10.33 13.64 -9.45
C ALA A 111 -11.41 12.61 -9.11
N LEU A 112 -12.60 13.06 -8.72
CA LEU A 112 -13.73 12.19 -8.37
C LEU A 112 -14.20 11.35 -9.55
N SER A 113 -14.31 11.96 -10.75
CA SER A 113 -14.73 11.24 -11.96
C SER A 113 -13.73 10.14 -12.33
N THR A 114 -12.43 10.39 -12.15
CA THR A 114 -11.38 9.39 -12.37
C THR A 114 -11.51 8.22 -11.39
N VAL A 115 -11.72 8.50 -10.09
CA VAL A 115 -11.95 7.44 -9.09
C VAL A 115 -13.19 6.61 -9.45
N ARG A 116 -14.31 7.26 -9.80
CA ARG A 116 -15.54 6.57 -10.21
C ARG A 116 -15.34 5.67 -11.43
N LEU A 117 -14.57 6.13 -12.41
CA LEU A 117 -14.24 5.35 -13.61
C LEU A 117 -13.39 4.14 -13.26
N LEU A 118 -12.33 4.32 -12.47
CA LEU A 118 -11.46 3.21 -12.04
C LEU A 118 -12.23 2.20 -11.19
N ARG A 119 -13.08 2.68 -10.29
CA ARG A 119 -13.95 1.82 -9.49
C ARG A 119 -14.91 1.02 -10.36
N TRP A 120 -15.59 1.67 -11.29
CA TRP A 120 -16.48 0.99 -12.23
C TRP A 120 -15.74 -0.11 -13.01
N GLY A 121 -14.53 0.20 -13.50
CA GLY A 121 -13.70 -0.78 -14.20
C GLY A 121 -13.33 -1.96 -13.30
N MET A 122 -12.85 -1.70 -12.08
CA MET A 122 -12.49 -2.72 -11.09
C MET A 122 -13.69 -3.58 -10.69
N ASP A 123 -14.83 -2.97 -10.42
CA ASP A 123 -16.05 -3.68 -10.03
C ASP A 123 -16.57 -4.57 -11.18
N THR A 124 -16.44 -4.09 -12.42
CA THR A 124 -16.81 -4.87 -13.61
C THR A 124 -15.89 -6.08 -13.80
N VAL A 125 -14.57 -5.90 -13.69
CA VAL A 125 -13.58 -6.98 -13.86
C VAL A 125 -13.68 -8.02 -12.74
N THR A 126 -13.90 -7.58 -11.50
CA THR A 126 -13.99 -8.47 -10.33
C THR A 126 -15.39 -9.07 -10.12
N GLY A 127 -16.39 -8.61 -10.88
CA GLY A 127 -17.79 -9.01 -10.70
C GLY A 127 -18.39 -8.53 -9.36
N TYR A 128 -17.73 -7.57 -8.70
CA TYR A 128 -18.25 -6.97 -7.47
C TYR A 128 -19.44 -6.07 -7.80
N ARG A 129 -20.48 -6.16 -6.96
CA ARG A 129 -21.65 -5.30 -7.09
C ARG A 129 -22.01 -4.70 -5.73
N HIS A 130 -22.17 -3.41 -5.70
CA HIS A 130 -22.71 -2.75 -4.51
C HIS A 130 -24.21 -3.00 -4.42
N PRO A 131 -24.74 -3.56 -3.30
CA PRO A 131 -26.17 -3.78 -3.16
C PRO A 131 -26.90 -2.44 -3.05
N PRO A 132 -28.02 -2.28 -3.77
CA PRO A 132 -28.95 -1.20 -3.46
C PRO A 132 -29.52 -1.36 -2.06
N PRO A 133 -29.95 -0.28 -1.40
CA PRO A 133 -30.58 -0.36 -0.09
C PRO A 133 -31.74 -1.38 -0.05
N GLY A 134 -31.72 -2.26 0.94
CA GLY A 134 -32.73 -3.31 1.12
C GLY A 134 -32.51 -4.59 0.28
N LYS A 135 -31.45 -4.65 -0.55
CA LYS A 135 -31.12 -5.83 -1.37
C LYS A 135 -29.82 -6.54 -0.97
N GLU A 136 -29.31 -6.21 0.19
CA GLU A 136 -28.02 -6.71 0.71
C GLU A 136 -28.01 -8.25 0.90
N HIS A 137 -29.19 -8.87 0.95
CA HIS A 137 -29.37 -10.31 1.16
C HIS A 137 -29.41 -11.13 -0.15
N GLU A 138 -29.53 -10.47 -1.31
CA GLU A 138 -29.55 -11.19 -2.59
C GLU A 138 -28.18 -11.86 -2.87
N ALA A 139 -28.20 -13.12 -3.28
CA ALA A 139 -26.99 -13.94 -3.49
C ALA A 139 -25.94 -13.29 -4.43
N LYS A 140 -26.39 -12.51 -5.42
CA LYS A 140 -25.50 -11.81 -6.36
C LYS A 140 -24.63 -10.70 -5.74
N PHE A 141 -25.01 -10.23 -4.54
CA PHE A 141 -24.28 -9.21 -3.80
C PHE A 141 -23.46 -9.78 -2.63
N GLN A 142 -23.54 -11.10 -2.41
CA GLN A 142 -22.82 -11.74 -1.32
C GLN A 142 -21.34 -11.87 -1.65
N MET A 143 -20.54 -11.44 -0.70
CA MET A 143 -19.11 -11.63 -0.70
C MET A 143 -18.74 -12.81 0.20
N THR A 144 -17.76 -13.59 -0.22
CA THR A 144 -17.13 -14.62 0.60
C THR A 144 -15.79 -14.09 1.12
N GLU A 145 -15.23 -14.75 2.14
CA GLU A 145 -13.92 -14.39 2.69
C GLU A 145 -12.84 -14.37 1.60
N GLN A 146 -12.88 -15.36 0.68
CA GLN A 146 -11.92 -15.42 -0.42
C GLN A 146 -12.07 -14.25 -1.41
N LYS A 147 -13.30 -13.84 -1.71
CA LYS A 147 -13.54 -12.67 -2.59
C LYS A 147 -13.06 -11.38 -1.93
N TRP A 148 -13.30 -11.21 -0.62
CA TRP A 148 -12.80 -10.07 0.13
C TRP A 148 -11.27 -10.04 0.14
N LEU A 149 -10.60 -11.16 0.48
CA LEU A 149 -9.13 -11.23 0.46
C LEU A 149 -8.55 -10.95 -0.92
N THR A 150 -9.14 -11.53 -1.97
CA THR A 150 -8.71 -11.25 -3.36
C THR A 150 -8.79 -9.76 -3.68
N ARG A 151 -9.88 -9.10 -3.25
CA ARG A 151 -10.09 -7.67 -3.45
C ARG A 151 -9.08 -6.84 -2.66
N PHE A 152 -8.87 -7.14 -1.37
CA PHE A 152 -7.89 -6.46 -0.54
C PHE A 152 -6.48 -6.61 -1.09
N VAL A 153 -6.01 -7.83 -1.35
CA VAL A 153 -4.68 -8.07 -1.92
C VAL A 153 -4.45 -7.29 -3.22
N PHE A 154 -5.45 -7.20 -4.10
CA PHE A 154 -5.32 -6.45 -5.33
C PHE A 154 -5.26 -4.93 -5.07
N LEU A 155 -6.19 -4.38 -4.28
CA LEU A 155 -6.25 -2.93 -4.00
C LEU A 155 -5.00 -2.46 -3.27
N GLU A 156 -4.61 -3.13 -2.20
CA GLU A 156 -3.41 -2.80 -1.42
C GLU A 156 -2.12 -2.96 -2.23
N SER A 157 -2.11 -3.81 -3.25
CA SER A 157 -0.93 -3.96 -4.12
C SER A 157 -0.61 -2.72 -4.94
N VAL A 158 -1.58 -1.82 -5.12
CA VAL A 158 -1.43 -0.57 -5.87
C VAL A 158 -1.56 0.68 -4.98
N ALA A 159 -2.14 0.55 -3.78
CA ALA A 159 -2.44 1.65 -2.88
C ALA A 159 -1.19 2.45 -2.45
N GLY A 160 -0.05 1.77 -2.23
CA GLY A 160 1.21 2.45 -1.89
C GLY A 160 1.86 3.25 -3.03
N VAL A 161 1.36 3.16 -4.27
CA VAL A 161 1.96 3.85 -5.43
C VAL A 161 1.86 5.38 -5.31
N PRO A 162 0.73 6.00 -4.95
CA PRO A 162 0.60 7.45 -4.86
C PRO A 162 1.58 8.09 -3.89
N GLY A 163 1.66 7.59 -2.67
CA GLY A 163 2.57 8.11 -1.64
C GLY A 163 4.04 7.97 -2.06
N MET A 164 4.42 6.83 -2.66
CA MET A 164 5.78 6.61 -3.17
C MET A 164 6.12 7.56 -4.31
N VAL A 165 5.26 7.73 -5.31
CA VAL A 165 5.48 8.63 -6.46
C VAL A 165 5.53 10.08 -6.00
N GLY A 166 4.58 10.51 -5.17
CA GLY A 166 4.53 11.86 -4.61
C GLY A 166 5.80 12.17 -3.80
N GLY A 167 6.19 11.28 -2.88
CA GLY A 167 7.40 11.40 -2.08
C GLY A 167 8.67 11.50 -2.93
N MET A 168 8.83 10.61 -3.91
CA MET A 168 9.97 10.61 -4.84
C MET A 168 10.05 11.92 -5.65
N LEU A 169 8.96 12.36 -6.26
CA LEU A 169 8.96 13.57 -7.09
C LEU A 169 9.22 14.83 -6.28
N ARG A 170 8.66 14.92 -5.07
CA ARG A 170 8.91 16.02 -4.13
C ARG A 170 10.36 16.02 -3.66
N HIS A 171 10.92 14.84 -3.34
CA HIS A 171 12.32 14.70 -2.95
C HIS A 171 13.26 15.23 -4.03
N LEU A 172 13.10 14.76 -5.27
CA LEU A 172 13.91 15.23 -6.40
C LEU A 172 13.73 16.73 -6.68
N ARG A 173 12.50 17.26 -6.52
CA ARG A 173 12.22 18.70 -6.65
C ARG A 173 12.93 19.52 -5.57
N SER A 174 12.90 19.05 -4.33
CA SER A 174 13.58 19.67 -3.19
C SER A 174 15.08 19.81 -3.46
N LEU A 175 15.73 18.72 -3.90
CA LEU A 175 17.15 18.69 -4.26
C LEU A 175 17.48 19.66 -5.41
N ARG A 176 16.73 19.61 -6.51
CA ARG A 176 16.96 20.50 -7.67
C ARG A 176 16.81 21.98 -7.32
N ARG A 177 15.94 22.31 -6.38
CA ARG A 177 15.69 23.69 -5.94
C ARG A 177 16.54 24.10 -4.75
N MET A 178 17.28 23.16 -4.13
CA MET A 178 18.02 23.37 -2.89
C MET A 178 17.14 24.00 -1.79
N LYS A 179 15.89 23.54 -1.68
CA LYS A 179 14.90 24.04 -0.72
C LYS A 179 14.31 22.87 0.08
N ARG A 180 14.01 23.17 1.35
CA ARG A 180 13.28 22.22 2.21
C ARG A 180 11.90 21.94 1.63
N ASP A 181 11.42 20.68 1.78
CA ASP A 181 10.08 20.28 1.38
C ASP A 181 9.03 20.50 2.48
N ASN A 182 9.46 20.91 3.67
CA ASN A 182 8.61 21.24 4.82
C ASN A 182 7.71 20.08 5.28
N GLY A 183 8.26 18.85 5.27
CA GLY A 183 7.64 17.67 5.88
C GLY A 183 6.64 16.90 5.01
N TRP A 184 6.47 17.27 3.75
CA TRP A 184 5.56 16.55 2.85
C TRP A 184 6.08 15.16 2.47
N ILE A 185 7.40 15.04 2.23
CA ILE A 185 8.04 13.79 1.80
C ILE A 185 7.81 12.70 2.83
N GLU A 186 8.08 13.00 4.10
CA GLU A 186 7.96 12.04 5.20
C GLU A 186 6.54 11.50 5.31
N THR A 187 5.53 12.36 5.27
CA THR A 187 4.12 11.93 5.38
C THR A 187 3.70 11.05 4.21
N LEU A 188 4.13 11.36 2.98
CA LEU A 188 3.81 10.56 1.81
C LEU A 188 4.51 9.20 1.83
N LEU A 189 5.75 9.13 2.30
CA LEU A 189 6.47 7.87 2.43
C LEU A 189 5.93 7.03 3.61
N GLU A 190 5.51 7.67 4.70
CA GLU A 190 4.84 7.03 5.83
C GLU A 190 3.52 6.36 5.38
N GLU A 191 2.70 7.07 4.59
CA GLU A 191 1.48 6.55 3.96
C GLU A 191 1.79 5.34 3.06
N ALA A 192 2.74 5.48 2.13
CA ALA A 192 3.13 4.38 1.24
C ALA A 192 3.67 3.15 2.00
N TYR A 193 4.35 3.36 3.12
CA TYR A 193 4.81 2.27 3.97
C TYR A 193 3.66 1.61 4.72
N ASN A 194 2.68 2.38 5.19
CA ASN A 194 1.49 1.85 5.85
C ASN A 194 0.67 0.99 4.88
N GLU A 195 0.43 1.43 3.65
CA GLU A 195 -0.21 0.64 2.58
C GLU A 195 0.53 -0.68 2.30
N ARG A 196 1.86 -0.63 2.31
CA ARG A 196 2.66 -1.85 2.21
C ARG A 196 2.40 -2.80 3.37
N MET A 197 2.20 -2.30 4.59
CA MET A 197 1.91 -3.15 5.76
C MET A 197 0.51 -3.77 5.68
N HIS A 198 -0.49 -3.05 5.13
CA HIS A 198 -1.81 -3.62 4.80
C HIS A 198 -1.66 -4.81 3.86
N LEU A 199 -0.98 -4.62 2.72
CA LEU A 199 -0.72 -5.68 1.76
C LEU A 199 -0.02 -6.89 2.40
N LEU A 200 1.09 -6.67 3.13
CA LEU A 200 1.87 -7.74 3.74
C LEU A 200 1.04 -8.56 4.74
N THR A 201 0.15 -7.90 5.45
CA THR A 201 -0.79 -8.54 6.39
C THR A 201 -1.78 -9.43 5.66
N PHE A 202 -2.43 -8.94 4.59
CA PHE A 202 -3.37 -9.75 3.82
C PHE A 202 -2.70 -10.90 3.06
N LEU A 203 -1.43 -10.75 2.66
CA LEU A 203 -0.65 -11.84 2.06
C LEU A 203 -0.35 -12.99 3.04
N LYS A 204 -0.41 -12.77 4.34
CA LYS A 204 -0.36 -13.86 5.33
C LYS A 204 -1.65 -14.68 5.37
N LEU A 205 -2.77 -14.08 4.94
CA LEU A 205 -4.09 -14.73 4.94
C LEU A 205 -4.46 -15.35 3.59
N ALA A 206 -3.86 -14.89 2.49
CA ALA A 206 -4.15 -15.37 1.14
C ALA A 206 -2.91 -15.38 0.26
N GLU A 207 -2.62 -16.52 -0.35
CA GLU A 207 -1.57 -16.63 -1.37
C GLU A 207 -2.12 -16.28 -2.76
N PRO A 208 -1.66 -15.18 -3.39
CA PRO A 208 -2.07 -14.87 -4.76
C PRO A 208 -1.44 -15.86 -5.74
N GLY A 209 -2.28 -16.43 -6.62
CA GLY A 209 -1.84 -17.27 -7.71
C GLY A 209 -1.03 -16.46 -8.76
N TRP A 210 -0.39 -17.17 -9.71
CA TRP A 210 0.44 -16.53 -10.75
C TRP A 210 -0.33 -15.50 -11.59
N PHE A 211 -1.61 -15.73 -11.85
CA PHE A 211 -2.46 -14.79 -12.60
C PHE A 211 -2.65 -13.48 -11.85
N MET A 212 -2.94 -13.53 -10.54
CA MET A 212 -3.04 -12.34 -9.70
C MET A 212 -1.73 -11.55 -9.69
N ARG A 213 -0.60 -12.24 -9.61
CA ARG A 213 0.73 -11.59 -9.64
C ARG A 213 0.98 -10.86 -10.96
N LEU A 214 0.57 -11.46 -12.09
CA LEU A 214 0.64 -10.82 -13.40
C LEU A 214 -0.28 -9.60 -13.49
N MET A 215 -1.51 -9.70 -12.97
CA MET A 215 -2.45 -8.59 -12.90
C MET A 215 -1.91 -7.43 -12.06
N VAL A 216 -1.31 -7.72 -10.90
CA VAL A 216 -0.66 -6.73 -10.04
C VAL A 216 0.49 -6.04 -10.76
N LEU A 217 1.36 -6.80 -11.42
CA LEU A 217 2.48 -6.24 -12.21
C LEU A 217 1.99 -5.26 -13.28
N GLY A 218 0.96 -5.65 -14.05
CA GLY A 218 0.36 -4.80 -15.06
C GLY A 218 -0.32 -3.56 -14.46
N ALA A 219 -1.09 -3.74 -13.40
CA ALA A 219 -1.79 -2.66 -12.72
C ALA A 219 -0.81 -1.65 -12.10
N GLN A 220 0.24 -2.11 -11.41
CA GLN A 220 1.30 -1.23 -10.89
C GLN A 220 2.00 -0.47 -12.01
N GLY A 221 2.35 -1.13 -13.12
CA GLY A 221 3.00 -0.48 -14.25
C GLY A 221 2.15 0.64 -14.84
N VAL A 222 0.86 0.39 -15.10
CA VAL A 222 -0.06 1.40 -15.63
C VAL A 222 -0.31 2.52 -14.61
N PHE A 223 -0.61 2.15 -13.36
CA PHE A 223 -0.95 3.13 -12.33
C PHE A 223 0.24 4.00 -11.95
N PHE A 224 1.43 3.41 -11.78
CA PHE A 224 2.66 4.16 -11.51
C PHE A 224 2.92 5.22 -12.58
N ASN A 225 2.96 4.82 -13.88
CA ASN A 225 3.24 5.76 -14.95
C ASN A 225 2.15 6.82 -15.11
N GLY A 226 0.88 6.43 -15.02
CA GLY A 226 -0.25 7.35 -15.08
C GLY A 226 -0.21 8.37 -13.94
N PHE A 227 0.00 7.91 -12.70
CA PHE A 227 0.08 8.77 -11.53
C PHE A 227 1.32 9.66 -11.55
N PHE A 228 2.49 9.13 -12.00
CA PHE A 228 3.71 9.89 -12.17
C PHE A 228 3.51 11.10 -13.10
N LEU A 229 2.96 10.87 -14.31
CA LEU A 229 2.69 11.94 -15.26
C LEU A 229 1.65 12.94 -14.71
N SER A 230 0.60 12.45 -14.09
CA SER A 230 -0.44 13.28 -13.47
C SER A 230 0.12 14.15 -12.35
N TYR A 231 1.01 13.61 -11.51
CA TYR A 231 1.62 14.35 -10.41
C TYR A 231 2.57 15.45 -10.91
N LEU A 232 3.28 15.21 -12.03
CA LEU A 232 4.09 16.24 -12.69
C LEU A 232 3.22 17.41 -13.21
N MET A 233 1.99 17.11 -13.69
CA MET A 233 1.06 18.12 -14.18
C MET A 233 0.37 18.87 -13.04
N SER A 234 -0.19 18.16 -12.09
CA SER A 234 -0.94 18.77 -10.97
C SER A 234 -0.92 17.90 -9.71
N PRO A 235 0.03 18.13 -8.80
CA PRO A 235 0.05 17.43 -7.49
C PRO A 235 -1.27 17.62 -6.71
N ARG A 236 -1.92 18.78 -6.82
CA ARG A 236 -3.19 19.07 -6.16
C ARG A 236 -4.30 18.10 -6.58
N ILE A 237 -4.46 17.88 -7.90
CA ILE A 237 -5.45 16.93 -8.44
C ILE A 237 -5.12 15.51 -7.95
N CYS A 238 -3.83 15.14 -7.92
CA CYS A 238 -3.41 13.83 -7.45
C CYS A 238 -3.73 13.59 -5.97
N HIS A 239 -3.47 14.56 -5.09
CA HIS A 239 -3.88 14.46 -3.68
C HIS A 239 -5.41 14.39 -3.54
N ARG A 240 -6.16 15.17 -4.33
CA ARG A 240 -7.61 15.08 -4.31
C ARG A 240 -8.11 13.72 -4.82
N PHE A 241 -7.47 13.17 -5.84
CA PHE A 241 -7.76 11.84 -6.36
C PHE A 241 -7.52 10.76 -5.28
N VAL A 242 -6.38 10.80 -4.57
CA VAL A 242 -6.11 9.86 -3.48
C VAL A 242 -7.14 10.03 -2.36
N GLY A 243 -7.46 11.28 -1.95
CA GLY A 243 -8.50 11.52 -0.94
C GLY A 243 -9.84 10.86 -1.28
N TYR A 244 -10.31 10.94 -2.53
CA TYR A 244 -11.52 10.23 -2.98
C TYR A 244 -11.32 8.72 -3.10
N LEU A 245 -10.12 8.24 -3.43
CA LEU A 245 -9.81 6.82 -3.44
C LEU A 245 -9.94 6.22 -2.03
N GLU A 246 -9.46 6.92 -1.02
CA GLU A 246 -9.55 6.51 0.38
C GLU A 246 -10.98 6.60 0.95
N GLU A 247 -11.83 7.48 0.41
CA GLU A 247 -13.27 7.42 0.72
C GLU A 247 -13.85 6.05 0.32
N GLU A 248 -13.48 5.54 -0.85
CA GLU A 248 -13.91 4.23 -1.35
C GLU A 248 -13.29 3.06 -0.57
N ALA A 249 -12.05 3.22 -0.07
CA ALA A 249 -11.41 2.25 0.81
C ALA A 249 -12.16 2.16 2.15
N VAL A 250 -12.47 3.28 2.80
CA VAL A 250 -13.27 3.31 4.04
C VAL A 250 -14.64 2.65 3.86
N ILE A 251 -15.33 2.89 2.72
CA ILE A 251 -16.60 2.21 2.39
C ILE A 251 -16.38 0.70 2.27
N THR A 252 -15.34 0.27 1.60
CA THR A 252 -15.01 -1.14 1.36
C THR A 252 -14.78 -1.88 2.68
N TYR A 253 -13.92 -1.34 3.55
CA TYR A 253 -13.63 -1.94 4.85
C TYR A 253 -14.83 -1.88 5.81
N THR A 254 -15.60 -0.79 5.80
CA THR A 254 -16.85 -0.70 6.59
C THR A 254 -17.81 -1.81 6.20
N ARG A 255 -17.97 -2.09 4.91
CA ARG A 255 -18.84 -3.15 4.42
C ARG A 255 -18.33 -4.55 4.81
N ALA A 256 -17.01 -4.80 4.72
CA ALA A 256 -16.45 -6.08 5.14
C ALA A 256 -16.66 -6.33 6.65
N ILE A 257 -16.52 -5.29 7.48
CA ILE A 257 -16.82 -5.36 8.93
C ILE A 257 -18.30 -5.66 9.14
N GLN A 258 -19.22 -5.01 8.43
CA GLN A 258 -20.67 -5.28 8.50
C GLN A 258 -20.99 -6.71 8.06
N ASP A 259 -20.31 -7.26 7.06
CA ASP A 259 -20.52 -8.65 6.63
C ASP A 259 -20.07 -9.66 7.71
N ILE A 260 -19.02 -9.34 8.50
CA ILE A 260 -18.64 -10.14 9.69
C ILE A 260 -19.73 -10.04 10.76
N ASP A 261 -20.17 -8.82 11.10
CA ASP A 261 -21.17 -8.57 12.14
C ASP A 261 -22.53 -9.23 11.82
N ASN A 262 -22.87 -9.30 10.54
CA ASN A 262 -24.07 -9.98 10.05
C ASN A 262 -23.91 -11.52 9.91
N GLY A 263 -22.78 -12.10 10.33
CA GLY A 263 -22.51 -13.53 10.28
C GLY A 263 -22.33 -14.11 8.87
N LYS A 264 -22.11 -13.26 7.85
CA LYS A 264 -21.91 -13.69 6.45
C LYS A 264 -20.52 -14.27 6.18
N LEU A 265 -19.56 -14.01 7.08
CA LEU A 265 -18.18 -14.44 6.99
C LEU A 265 -17.78 -15.32 8.20
N PRO A 266 -18.33 -16.54 8.29
CA PRO A 266 -18.21 -17.37 9.49
C PRO A 266 -16.76 -17.74 9.82
N LYS A 267 -15.89 -17.87 8.81
CA LYS A 267 -14.47 -18.19 9.04
C LYS A 267 -13.71 -17.03 9.69
N TRP A 268 -14.15 -15.80 9.49
CA TRP A 268 -13.50 -14.60 10.03
C TRP A 268 -13.97 -14.25 11.44
N THR A 269 -15.06 -14.84 11.91
CA THR A 269 -15.59 -14.58 13.26
C THR A 269 -14.60 -15.01 14.36
N SER A 270 -13.86 -16.11 14.13
CA SER A 270 -12.87 -16.65 15.09
C SER A 270 -11.43 -16.59 14.57
N LEU A 271 -11.21 -16.00 13.40
CA LEU A 271 -9.87 -15.89 12.83
C LEU A 271 -9.07 -14.83 13.59
N GLU A 272 -7.90 -15.20 14.07
CA GLU A 272 -6.96 -14.26 14.67
C GLU A 272 -6.20 -13.47 13.59
N ALA A 273 -5.87 -12.23 13.92
CA ALA A 273 -5.04 -11.38 13.08
C ALA A 273 -3.62 -11.98 12.97
N PRO A 274 -2.97 -11.89 11.81
CA PRO A 274 -1.59 -12.35 11.65
C PRO A 274 -0.63 -11.63 12.61
N GLU A 275 0.40 -12.31 13.07
CA GLU A 275 1.38 -11.79 14.02
C GLU A 275 2.02 -10.47 13.54
N ILE A 276 2.29 -10.35 12.24
CA ILE A 276 2.79 -9.10 11.64
C ILE A 276 1.86 -7.91 11.91
N ALA A 277 0.54 -8.13 11.89
CA ALA A 277 -0.44 -7.10 12.21
C ALA A 277 -0.42 -6.75 13.70
N VAL A 278 -0.41 -7.78 14.55
CA VAL A 278 -0.35 -7.60 16.01
C VAL A 278 0.85 -6.73 16.40
N HIS A 279 2.01 -6.98 15.82
CA HIS A 279 3.22 -6.19 16.08
C HIS A 279 3.15 -4.77 15.50
N TYR A 280 2.70 -4.63 14.27
CA TYR A 280 2.69 -3.33 13.59
C TYR A 280 1.72 -2.35 14.23
N TRP A 281 0.46 -2.76 14.44
CA TRP A 281 -0.56 -1.93 15.08
C TRP A 281 -0.52 -1.97 16.60
N LYS A 282 0.37 -2.78 17.21
CA LYS A 282 0.45 -2.99 18.66
C LYS A 282 -0.91 -3.38 19.25
N MET A 283 -1.57 -4.36 18.61
CA MET A 283 -2.90 -4.80 18.99
C MET A 283 -2.91 -5.39 20.40
N PRO A 284 -3.75 -4.87 21.30
CA PRO A 284 -3.80 -5.37 22.68
C PRO A 284 -4.37 -6.79 22.75
N GLU A 285 -4.04 -7.52 23.82
CA GLU A 285 -4.65 -8.82 24.08
C GLU A 285 -6.19 -8.70 24.17
N GLY A 286 -6.90 -9.66 23.58
CA GLY A 286 -8.36 -9.65 23.49
C GLY A 286 -8.95 -8.81 22.33
N GLN A 287 -8.13 -8.08 21.58
CA GLN A 287 -8.51 -7.30 20.40
C GLN A 287 -7.63 -7.67 19.20
N ARG A 288 -7.53 -8.97 18.91
CA ARG A 288 -6.67 -9.53 17.85
C ARG A 288 -7.44 -10.39 16.86
N THR A 289 -8.71 -10.11 16.68
CA THR A 289 -9.53 -10.83 15.69
C THR A 289 -9.36 -10.22 14.29
N MET A 290 -9.82 -10.94 13.28
CA MET A 290 -9.87 -10.42 11.91
C MET A 290 -10.73 -9.15 11.83
N LYS A 291 -11.80 -9.05 12.61
CA LYS A 291 -12.61 -7.82 12.69
C LYS A 291 -11.82 -6.64 13.24
N ASP A 292 -11.05 -6.87 14.32
CA ASP A 292 -10.21 -5.83 14.90
C ASP A 292 -9.16 -5.36 13.88
N LEU A 293 -8.52 -6.29 13.16
CA LEU A 293 -7.60 -5.96 12.08
C LEU A 293 -8.25 -5.05 11.04
N LEU A 294 -9.45 -5.39 10.55
CA LEU A 294 -10.17 -4.56 9.57
C LEU A 294 -10.55 -3.18 10.15
N MET A 295 -10.77 -3.06 11.46
CA MET A 295 -10.99 -1.75 12.10
C MET A 295 -9.72 -0.90 12.11
N TYR A 296 -8.54 -1.49 12.34
CA TYR A 296 -7.26 -0.78 12.24
C TYR A 296 -7.01 -0.29 10.81
N VAL A 297 -7.10 -1.18 9.82
CA VAL A 297 -6.91 -0.81 8.42
C VAL A 297 -7.91 0.29 8.01
N ARG A 298 -9.20 0.15 8.34
CA ARG A 298 -10.20 1.20 8.05
C ARG A 298 -9.85 2.55 8.70
N ALA A 299 -9.27 2.54 9.87
CA ALA A 299 -8.86 3.76 10.56
C ALA A 299 -7.65 4.42 9.86
N ASP A 300 -6.72 3.62 9.34
CA ASP A 300 -5.62 4.11 8.52
C ASP A 300 -6.13 4.74 7.23
N GLU A 301 -7.04 4.07 6.50
CA GLU A 301 -7.66 4.62 5.28
C GLU A 301 -8.41 5.94 5.56
N ALA A 302 -9.09 6.01 6.70
CA ALA A 302 -9.73 7.27 7.11
C ALA A 302 -8.70 8.37 7.39
N LYS A 303 -7.51 8.01 7.87
CA LYS A 303 -6.40 8.93 8.07
C LYS A 303 -5.78 9.37 6.75
N HIS A 304 -5.53 8.46 5.83
CA HIS A 304 -5.04 8.76 4.48
C HIS A 304 -6.01 9.67 3.72
N ARG A 305 -7.32 9.42 3.85
CA ARG A 305 -8.39 10.29 3.33
C ARG A 305 -8.27 11.72 3.86
N GLU A 306 -8.17 11.90 5.18
CA GLU A 306 -7.98 13.20 5.80
C GLU A 306 -6.72 13.89 5.27
N VAL A 307 -5.58 13.19 5.29
CA VAL A 307 -4.28 13.71 4.86
C VAL A 307 -4.37 14.21 3.42
N ASN A 308 -4.83 13.37 2.51
CA ASN A 308 -4.84 13.71 1.09
C ASN A 308 -5.84 14.80 0.73
N HIS A 309 -7.03 14.83 1.34
CA HIS A 309 -7.95 15.95 1.18
C HIS A 309 -7.36 17.26 1.71
N THR A 310 -6.65 17.22 2.84
CA THR A 310 -5.96 18.38 3.40
C THR A 310 -4.83 18.85 2.48
N LEU A 311 -3.94 17.94 2.06
CA LEU A 311 -2.83 18.26 1.16
C LEU A 311 -3.35 18.83 -0.18
N GLY A 312 -4.51 18.39 -0.65
CA GLY A 312 -5.19 18.94 -1.81
C GLY A 312 -5.71 20.38 -1.62
N ASN A 313 -5.90 20.84 -0.37
CA ASN A 313 -6.33 22.21 -0.05
C ASN A 313 -5.17 23.21 0.06
N LEU A 314 -3.93 22.71 0.18
CA LEU A 314 -2.75 23.53 0.45
C LEU A 314 -2.05 23.99 -0.82
N ASN A 315 -1.29 25.08 -0.69
CA ASN A 315 -0.37 25.51 -1.74
C ASN A 315 0.82 24.57 -1.81
N GLN A 316 0.91 23.80 -2.90
CA GLN A 316 1.89 22.72 -3.11
C GLN A 316 3.36 23.19 -3.06
N GLY A 317 3.62 24.48 -3.21
CA GLY A 317 4.97 25.03 -3.28
C GLY A 317 5.40 25.90 -2.12
N ALA A 318 4.47 26.34 -1.28
CA ALA A 318 4.70 27.33 -0.24
C ALA A 318 4.28 26.86 1.16
N ASP A 319 3.17 26.13 1.28
CA ASP A 319 2.65 25.77 2.59
C ASP A 319 3.44 24.60 3.21
N PRO A 320 3.71 24.64 4.53
CA PRO A 320 4.25 23.49 5.25
C PRO A 320 3.20 22.38 5.38
N ASN A 321 3.65 21.15 5.56
CA ASN A 321 2.76 20.04 5.87
C ASN A 321 2.25 20.13 7.32
N PRO A 322 0.92 20.27 7.53
CA PRO A 322 0.35 20.45 8.87
C PRO A 322 0.53 19.21 9.77
N TYR A 323 0.79 18.04 9.21
CA TYR A 323 1.04 16.80 9.96
C TYR A 323 2.47 16.68 10.49
N SER A 324 3.39 17.53 10.04
CA SER A 324 4.82 17.53 10.40
C SER A 324 5.26 18.77 11.15
N VAL A 325 4.34 19.66 11.53
CA VAL A 325 4.63 20.91 12.25
C VAL A 325 4.29 20.78 13.73
N LYS A 326 4.86 21.69 14.53
CA LYS A 326 4.46 21.88 15.93
C LYS A 326 3.53 23.09 15.99
N TYR A 327 2.34 22.88 16.52
CA TYR A 327 1.36 23.95 16.68
C TYR A 327 1.70 24.84 17.89
N LYS A 328 1.43 26.15 17.77
CA LYS A 328 1.66 27.12 18.88
C LYS A 328 0.72 26.87 20.05
N ASP A 329 -0.51 26.50 19.76
CA ASP A 329 -1.53 26.16 20.75
C ASP A 329 -2.00 24.72 20.54
N PRO A 330 -1.42 23.76 21.25
CA PRO A 330 -1.78 22.35 21.12
C PRO A 330 -3.14 22.00 21.75
N SER A 331 -3.79 22.94 22.47
CA SER A 331 -5.12 22.72 23.04
C SER A 331 -6.24 22.80 22.00
N LYS A 332 -6.02 23.49 20.89
CA LYS A 332 -6.96 23.55 19.77
C LYS A 332 -6.86 22.28 18.92
N ALA A 333 -8.00 21.84 18.40
CA ALA A 333 -8.01 20.73 17.45
C ALA A 333 -7.14 21.05 16.24
N HIS A 334 -6.21 20.16 15.91
CA HIS A 334 -5.27 20.32 14.81
C HIS A 334 -4.95 18.96 14.18
N PRO A 335 -4.47 18.94 12.92
CA PRO A 335 -3.95 17.73 12.32
C PRO A 335 -2.83 17.08 13.15
N GLY A 336 -2.85 15.76 13.26
CA GLY A 336 -1.84 14.96 13.94
C GLY A 336 -1.59 13.63 13.23
N LYS A 337 -0.64 12.84 13.67
CA LYS A 337 -0.34 11.54 13.05
C LYS A 337 -1.42 10.48 13.29
N GLY A 338 -2.09 10.53 14.44
CA GLY A 338 -3.18 9.61 14.80
C GLY A 338 -4.55 10.14 14.39
N ILE A 339 -5.59 9.41 14.82
CA ILE A 339 -7.01 9.67 14.47
C ILE A 339 -7.79 10.40 15.58
N VAL A 340 -7.13 10.99 16.56
CA VAL A 340 -7.80 11.70 17.70
C VAL A 340 -8.68 12.85 17.18
N ASN A 341 -8.15 13.66 16.28
CA ASN A 341 -8.85 14.82 15.68
C ASN A 341 -9.19 14.56 14.20
N LEU A 342 -9.63 13.35 13.88
CA LEU A 342 -9.89 12.95 12.50
C LEU A 342 -10.98 13.82 11.86
N LYS A 343 -10.62 14.55 10.79
CA LYS A 343 -11.55 15.35 9.99
C LYS A 343 -11.80 14.66 8.65
N ALA A 344 -12.93 13.99 8.53
CA ALA A 344 -13.23 13.09 7.43
C ALA A 344 -13.16 13.71 6.02
N THR A 345 -13.39 15.01 5.88
CA THR A 345 -13.32 15.75 4.61
C THR A 345 -12.02 16.52 4.41
N GLY A 346 -11.04 16.32 5.31
CA GLY A 346 -9.79 17.08 5.35
C GLY A 346 -9.95 18.48 5.98
N TRP A 347 -8.82 19.04 6.39
CA TRP A 347 -8.73 20.38 6.94
C TRP A 347 -8.63 21.42 5.81
N GLU A 348 -9.31 22.54 5.98
CA GLU A 348 -9.16 23.66 5.05
C GLU A 348 -7.85 24.41 5.34
N ARG A 349 -7.35 25.15 4.33
CA ARG A 349 -6.06 25.84 4.44
C ARG A 349 -6.02 26.87 5.57
N ASP A 350 -7.09 27.63 5.76
CA ASP A 350 -7.25 28.67 6.80
C ASP A 350 -7.37 28.11 8.23
N GLU A 351 -7.67 26.81 8.35
CA GLU A 351 -7.69 26.13 9.66
C GLU A 351 -6.30 25.69 10.11
N VAL A 352 -5.35 25.51 9.20
CA VAL A 352 -4.04 24.89 9.48
C VAL A 352 -2.83 25.76 9.16
N ILE A 353 -3.01 26.84 8.41
CA ILE A 353 -1.98 27.83 8.06
C ILE A 353 -2.37 29.19 8.61
#